data_a96c0840eddbcc7654cd95262d598f67
#
_entry.id   a96c0840eddbcc7654cd95262d598f67
#
_cell.length_a   1.000
_cell.length_b   1.000
_cell.length_c   1.000
_cell.angle_alpha   90.00
_cell.angle_beta   90.00
_cell.angle_gamma   90.00
#
_symmetry.space_group_name_H-M   'P 1'
#
loop_
_entity.id
_entity.type
_entity.pdbx_description
1 polymer ?
#
loop_
_entity_poly.entity_id
_entity_poly.type
_entity_poly.pdbx_seq_one_letter_code
_entity_poly.pdbx_strand_id
1 'polypeptide(L)'
;MSPAPTLIVREVRCGVRPVRLRLPFRFGNITLSACPQLFVEVVVDVGARRATGHAAEMMVPKWFDKRAGRSHANNVTDLADAVTRTAAAYASDSPASAFGLFTRHHASLMRAGQDGGATALSAAYGQAVIDRAVIDGLCRALGLSFFDAMASNAVGLQDTPLVPDLQGLDWDAWLAALQPLRRVAARHTVGLLDALHGQQVDAQGLPVSLDAVIARHGHRHFKIKLGGDAQADARRLADVLEVLDTQAAGHQFTLDGNEQYADADALLGLFTALKSVPALRRRQQALLYIEQPLARDRSLEAPLPWADAPAPLLMDEADATLGAFAQGQPLGWHGVSSKSCKGLYKALINRARCDRSNDAARRDGQPARAFMSAEDLTCQAGLSVQQDLALAALLGLAHCERNGHHYGGGFGSAPAAEALAFAAAHADLYRGDPAALQISDGCLALDSLFCPGFAHGADPDLAGLQPLSDAQSLL
;
A
#
# COMPACT_ATOMS: atom_id res chain seq x y z
N MET A 1 22.83 14.74 16.53
CA MET A 1 22.70 15.06 15.08
C MET A 1 22.24 16.49 14.89
N SER A 2 22.42 17.09 13.72
CA SER A 2 21.86 18.42 13.42
C SER A 2 20.34 18.33 13.40
N PRO A 3 19.61 19.40 13.81
CA PRO A 3 18.15 19.40 13.74
C PRO A 3 17.67 19.17 12.29
N ALA A 4 16.55 18.50 12.16
CA ALA A 4 15.96 18.26 10.82
C ALA A 4 15.68 19.60 10.11
N PRO A 5 15.89 19.69 8.80
CA PRO A 5 15.63 20.91 8.05
C PRO A 5 14.15 21.29 8.12
N THR A 6 13.87 22.59 8.23
CA THR A 6 12.52 23.11 8.10
C THR A 6 12.24 23.47 6.63
N LEU A 7 11.01 23.30 6.22
CA LEU A 7 10.51 23.65 4.91
C LEU A 7 9.24 24.50 4.99
N ILE A 8 8.92 25.18 3.90
CA ILE A 8 7.66 25.89 3.70
C ILE A 8 7.04 25.35 2.42
N VAL A 9 5.80 24.91 2.49
CA VAL A 9 5.00 24.57 1.31
C VAL A 9 4.48 25.87 0.68
N ARG A 10 4.87 26.13 -0.56
CA ARG A 10 4.50 27.35 -1.30
C ARG A 10 3.26 27.16 -2.15
N GLU A 11 3.15 25.99 -2.74
CA GLU A 11 2.06 25.68 -3.66
C GLU A 11 1.79 24.17 -3.64
N VAL A 12 0.53 23.81 -3.78
CA VAL A 12 0.09 22.43 -4.00
C VAL A 12 -0.85 22.44 -5.20
N ARG A 13 -0.49 21.70 -6.25
CA ARG A 13 -1.31 21.48 -7.43
C ARG A 13 -1.74 20.05 -7.50
N CYS A 14 -2.99 19.82 -7.86
CA CYS A 14 -3.57 18.49 -7.95
C CYS A 14 -4.35 18.32 -9.26
N GLY A 15 -4.23 17.15 -9.86
CA GLY A 15 -5.01 16.78 -11.04
C GLY A 15 -5.22 15.27 -11.10
N VAL A 16 -6.10 14.82 -11.97
CA VAL A 16 -6.47 13.42 -12.09
C VAL A 16 -6.37 12.93 -13.53
N ARG A 17 -6.07 11.64 -13.66
CA ARG A 17 -6.00 10.90 -14.92
C ARG A 17 -6.91 9.68 -14.84
N PRO A 18 -7.69 9.33 -15.88
CA PRO A 18 -8.49 8.13 -15.89
C PRO A 18 -7.60 6.88 -15.98
N VAL A 19 -7.90 5.88 -15.17
CA VAL A 19 -7.31 4.54 -15.30
C VAL A 19 -8.43 3.55 -15.60
N ARG A 20 -8.27 2.78 -16.69
CA ARG A 20 -9.13 1.67 -17.05
C ARG A 20 -8.36 0.37 -16.89
N LEU A 21 -8.95 -0.56 -16.18
CA LEU A 21 -8.34 -1.88 -16.02
C LEU A 21 -8.56 -2.73 -17.28
N ARG A 22 -7.55 -3.49 -17.68
CA ARG A 22 -7.64 -4.45 -18.79
C ARG A 22 -8.47 -5.68 -18.40
N LEU A 23 -8.44 -6.06 -17.13
CA LEU A 23 -9.24 -7.12 -16.53
C LEU A 23 -10.04 -6.55 -15.37
N PRO A 24 -11.33 -6.93 -15.18
CA PRO A 24 -12.08 -6.53 -14.01
C PRO A 24 -11.47 -7.15 -12.76
N PHE A 25 -11.19 -6.32 -11.76
CA PHE A 25 -10.62 -6.77 -10.49
C PHE A 25 -11.72 -6.88 -9.42
N ARG A 26 -11.96 -8.10 -8.92
CA ARG A 26 -12.96 -8.34 -7.87
C ARG A 26 -12.29 -8.61 -6.53
N PHE A 27 -12.62 -7.78 -5.54
CA PHE A 27 -12.28 -7.94 -4.14
C PHE A 27 -13.54 -7.87 -3.27
N GLY A 28 -13.77 -8.90 -2.46
CA GLY A 28 -15.04 -9.07 -1.77
C GLY A 28 -16.23 -9.03 -2.76
N ASN A 29 -17.20 -8.17 -2.49
CA ASN A 29 -18.39 -7.95 -3.33
C ASN A 29 -18.24 -6.79 -4.34
N ILE A 30 -17.07 -6.16 -4.43
CA ILE A 30 -16.78 -5.03 -5.31
C ILE A 30 -16.03 -5.49 -6.55
N THR A 31 -16.44 -5.00 -7.72
CA THR A 31 -15.72 -5.17 -8.99
C THR A 31 -15.27 -3.81 -9.48
N LEU A 32 -13.97 -3.65 -9.63
CA LEU A 32 -13.32 -2.45 -10.16
C LEU A 32 -12.98 -2.67 -11.64
N SER A 33 -13.38 -1.73 -12.51
CA SER A 33 -13.02 -1.70 -13.93
C SER A 33 -12.39 -0.37 -14.35
N ALA A 34 -12.61 0.68 -13.58
CA ALA A 34 -12.00 2.00 -13.78
C ALA A 34 -11.95 2.75 -12.45
N CYS A 35 -10.97 3.65 -12.31
CA CYS A 35 -10.95 4.66 -11.25
C CYS A 35 -9.98 5.79 -11.62
N PRO A 36 -10.10 6.98 -11.01
CA PRO A 36 -9.13 8.04 -11.22
C PRO A 36 -7.81 7.74 -10.50
N GLN A 37 -6.70 8.18 -11.11
CA GLN A 37 -5.40 8.31 -10.47
C GLN A 37 -5.14 9.78 -10.17
N LEU A 38 -4.92 10.10 -8.91
CA LEU A 38 -4.52 11.43 -8.45
C LEU A 38 -3.02 11.64 -8.70
N PHE A 39 -2.68 12.86 -9.13
CA PHE A 39 -1.31 13.39 -9.15
C PHE A 39 -1.26 14.65 -8.30
N VAL A 40 -0.19 14.78 -7.52
CA VAL A 40 0.09 15.92 -6.66
C VAL A 40 1.48 16.45 -6.98
N GLU A 41 1.56 17.77 -7.20
CA GLU A 41 2.78 18.53 -7.28
C GLU A 41 2.85 19.49 -6.09
N VAL A 42 3.98 19.55 -5.41
CA VAL A 42 4.21 20.46 -4.27
C VAL A 42 5.49 21.26 -4.52
N VAL A 43 5.41 22.59 -4.42
CA VAL A 43 6.58 23.47 -4.41
C VAL A 43 6.97 23.74 -2.97
N VAL A 44 8.21 23.42 -2.59
CA VAL A 44 8.75 23.63 -1.24
C VAL A 44 9.99 24.53 -1.26
N ASP A 45 10.10 25.39 -0.24
CA ASP A 45 11.36 26.06 0.09
C ASP A 45 11.99 25.37 1.28
N VAL A 46 13.25 24.93 1.14
CA VAL A 46 14.06 24.29 2.19
C VAL A 46 15.31 25.16 2.40
N GLY A 47 15.28 26.01 3.43
CA GLY A 47 16.27 27.09 3.56
C GLY A 47 16.25 28.01 2.37
N ALA A 48 17.38 28.18 1.66
CA ALA A 48 17.49 29.01 0.46
C ALA A 48 17.20 28.24 -0.85
N ARG A 49 16.88 26.95 -0.79
CA ARG A 49 16.65 26.11 -1.97
C ARG A 49 15.17 25.93 -2.21
N ARG A 50 14.75 26.06 -3.48
CA ARG A 50 13.39 25.72 -3.92
C ARG A 50 13.42 24.44 -4.73
N ALA A 51 12.48 23.55 -4.48
CA ALA A 51 12.31 22.33 -5.25
C ALA A 51 10.83 22.00 -5.42
N THR A 52 10.57 21.21 -6.46
CA THR A 52 9.25 20.64 -6.74
C THR A 52 9.29 19.14 -6.41
N GLY A 53 8.27 18.65 -5.72
CA GLY A 53 8.11 17.23 -5.44
C GLY A 53 6.77 16.72 -5.93
N HIS A 54 6.72 15.43 -6.26
CA HIS A 54 5.55 14.79 -6.86
C HIS A 54 5.11 13.55 -6.08
N ALA A 55 3.81 13.27 -6.14
CA ALA A 55 3.24 12.00 -5.69
C ALA A 55 2.05 11.62 -6.57
N ALA A 56 1.77 10.32 -6.66
CA ALA A 56 0.56 9.84 -7.30
C ALA A 56 -0.07 8.70 -6.50
N GLU A 57 -1.41 8.59 -6.55
CA GLU A 57 -2.14 7.53 -5.86
C GLU A 57 -3.45 7.22 -6.55
N MET A 58 -3.90 5.96 -6.43
CA MET A 58 -5.20 5.55 -6.94
C MET A 58 -6.34 5.99 -6.00
N MET A 59 -7.44 6.46 -6.57
CA MET A 59 -8.65 6.85 -5.82
C MET A 59 -9.69 5.72 -5.88
N VAL A 60 -9.31 4.50 -5.43
CA VAL A 60 -10.11 3.28 -5.56
C VAL A 60 -11.40 3.38 -4.72
N PRO A 61 -12.57 3.51 -5.34
CA PRO A 61 -13.82 3.57 -4.59
C PRO A 61 -14.10 2.23 -3.91
N LYS A 62 -14.88 2.30 -2.81
CA LYS A 62 -15.27 1.14 -2.00
C LYS A 62 -14.15 0.43 -1.24
N TRP A 63 -12.88 0.72 -1.51
CA TRP A 63 -11.81 0.28 -0.61
C TRP A 63 -11.73 1.19 0.63
N PHE A 64 -11.83 2.50 0.45
CA PHE A 64 -11.81 3.46 1.57
C PHE A 64 -13.12 3.49 2.36
N ASP A 65 -14.27 3.30 1.70
CA ASP A 65 -15.58 3.33 2.35
C ASP A 65 -16.55 2.31 1.71
N LYS A 66 -16.79 1.20 2.40
CA LYS A 66 -17.69 0.11 1.97
C LYS A 66 -19.15 0.31 2.39
N ARG A 67 -19.51 1.39 3.11
CA ARG A 67 -20.87 1.63 3.56
C ARG A 67 -21.86 1.58 2.40
N ALA A 68 -22.98 0.87 2.58
CA ALA A 68 -23.96 0.62 1.51
C ALA A 68 -24.59 1.91 0.94
N GLY A 69 -24.82 2.91 1.79
CA GLY A 69 -25.41 4.19 1.39
C GLY A 69 -24.45 5.15 0.65
N ARG A 70 -23.19 4.79 0.46
CA ARG A 70 -22.20 5.62 -0.24
C ARG A 70 -21.97 5.10 -1.66
N SER A 71 -22.12 5.95 -2.68
CA SER A 71 -21.81 5.60 -4.07
C SER A 71 -20.27 5.59 -4.32
N HIS A 72 -19.85 5.07 -5.48
CA HIS A 72 -18.46 5.21 -5.93
C HIS A 72 -18.07 6.69 -6.07
N ALA A 73 -18.93 7.50 -6.66
CA ALA A 73 -18.73 8.94 -6.79
C ALA A 73 -18.55 9.64 -5.43
N ASN A 74 -19.39 9.31 -4.43
CA ASN A 74 -19.21 9.85 -3.07
C ASN A 74 -17.83 9.49 -2.48
N ASN A 75 -17.35 8.24 -2.68
CA ASN A 75 -16.03 7.85 -2.20
C ASN A 75 -14.92 8.69 -2.84
N VAL A 76 -14.96 8.87 -4.15
CA VAL A 76 -13.96 9.69 -4.87
C VAL A 76 -14.02 11.15 -4.42
N THR A 77 -15.22 11.70 -4.20
CA THR A 77 -15.40 13.05 -3.66
C THR A 77 -14.79 13.19 -2.25
N ASP A 78 -15.04 12.24 -1.35
CA ASP A 78 -14.45 12.27 -0.01
C ASP A 78 -12.92 12.29 -0.03
N LEU A 79 -12.30 11.52 -0.97
CA LEU A 79 -10.84 11.53 -1.17
C LEU A 79 -10.34 12.87 -1.74
N ALA A 80 -11.03 13.43 -2.73
CA ALA A 80 -10.70 14.73 -3.33
C ALA A 80 -10.78 15.87 -2.29
N ASP A 81 -11.82 15.84 -1.46
CA ASP A 81 -11.99 16.78 -0.36
C ASP A 81 -10.89 16.67 0.70
N ALA A 82 -10.45 15.45 1.03
CA ALA A 82 -9.33 15.25 1.95
C ALA A 82 -8.03 15.85 1.40
N VAL A 83 -7.77 15.68 0.09
CA VAL A 83 -6.61 16.28 -0.60
C VAL A 83 -6.71 17.80 -0.58
N THR A 84 -7.85 18.37 -0.92
CA THR A 84 -8.08 19.81 -0.96
C THR A 84 -7.88 20.45 0.42
N ARG A 85 -8.42 19.84 1.48
CA ARG A 85 -8.24 20.31 2.87
C ARG A 85 -6.78 20.25 3.29
N THR A 86 -6.07 19.17 2.96
CA THR A 86 -4.65 19.04 3.33
C THR A 86 -3.79 20.04 2.57
N ALA A 87 -4.04 20.23 1.27
CA ALA A 87 -3.33 21.23 0.45
C ALA A 87 -3.48 22.63 1.03
N ALA A 88 -4.69 23.04 1.40
CA ALA A 88 -4.96 24.35 2.01
C ALA A 88 -4.25 24.51 3.36
N ALA A 89 -4.28 23.47 4.22
CA ALA A 89 -3.63 23.50 5.53
C ALA A 89 -2.11 23.63 5.42
N TYR A 90 -1.47 22.87 4.51
CA TYR A 90 -0.02 22.88 4.35
C TYR A 90 0.50 24.16 3.68
N ALA A 91 -0.21 24.69 2.66
CA ALA A 91 0.19 25.92 1.97
C ALA A 91 0.06 27.19 2.82
N SER A 92 -0.74 27.17 3.89
CA SER A 92 -0.94 28.28 4.82
C SER A 92 -0.08 28.21 6.06
N ASP A 93 0.77 27.18 6.20
CA ASP A 93 1.50 26.93 7.45
C ASP A 93 2.84 27.69 7.55
N SER A 94 3.31 27.83 8.78
CA SER A 94 4.64 28.33 9.12
C SER A 94 5.71 27.24 8.90
N PRO A 95 7.00 27.60 8.79
CA PRO A 95 8.07 26.62 8.60
C PRO A 95 8.02 25.49 9.64
N ALA A 96 8.16 24.24 9.15
CA ALA A 96 8.24 23.04 9.98
C ALA A 96 9.10 21.99 9.31
N SER A 97 9.54 20.93 10.05
CA SER A 97 10.03 19.72 9.41
C SER A 97 8.89 19.02 8.65
N ALA A 98 9.20 18.13 7.74
CA ALA A 98 8.17 17.39 7.00
C ALA A 98 7.24 16.61 7.93
N PHE A 99 7.79 15.91 8.95
CA PHE A 99 7.00 15.27 10.00
C PHE A 99 6.26 16.27 10.89
N GLY A 100 6.85 17.45 11.14
CA GLY A 100 6.21 18.54 11.89
C GLY A 100 4.93 19.04 11.22
N LEU A 101 4.89 19.16 9.87
CA LEU A 101 3.65 19.47 9.14
C LEU A 101 2.59 18.39 9.35
N PHE A 102 2.96 17.13 9.20
CA PHE A 102 2.06 16.02 9.43
C PHE A 102 1.44 16.07 10.83
N THR A 103 2.26 16.12 11.87
CA THR A 103 1.78 16.06 13.25
C THR A 103 0.93 17.26 13.64
N ARG A 104 1.26 18.45 13.15
CA ARG A 104 0.53 19.70 13.43
C ARG A 104 -0.91 19.64 12.92
N HIS A 105 -1.12 19.06 11.75
CA HIS A 105 -2.42 19.08 11.08
C HIS A 105 -3.21 17.79 11.22
N HIS A 106 -2.59 16.65 11.57
CA HIS A 106 -3.23 15.34 11.53
C HIS A 106 -4.57 15.31 12.26
N ALA A 107 -4.60 15.69 13.52
CA ALA A 107 -5.82 15.59 14.33
C ALA A 107 -6.97 16.48 13.82
N SER A 108 -6.67 17.68 13.30
CA SER A 108 -7.68 18.60 12.76
C SER A 108 -8.21 18.13 11.41
N LEU A 109 -7.34 17.63 10.51
CA LEU A 109 -7.74 17.08 9.22
C LEU A 109 -8.59 15.82 9.36
N MET A 110 -8.20 14.93 10.29
CA MET A 110 -8.99 13.73 10.59
C MET A 110 -10.39 14.09 11.08
N ARG A 111 -10.51 15.02 12.04
CA ARG A 111 -11.82 15.50 12.54
C ARG A 111 -12.64 16.13 11.43
N ALA A 112 -12.08 17.08 10.70
CA ALA A 112 -12.80 17.76 9.62
C ALA A 112 -13.33 16.78 8.53
N GLY A 113 -12.56 15.73 8.22
CA GLY A 113 -13.01 14.67 7.33
C GLY A 113 -14.18 13.88 7.90
N GLN A 114 -14.07 13.44 9.16
CA GLN A 114 -15.10 12.64 9.82
C GLN A 114 -16.38 13.45 10.09
N ASP A 115 -16.26 14.71 10.49
CA ASP A 115 -17.40 15.64 10.64
C ASP A 115 -18.14 15.85 9.31
N GLY A 116 -17.41 15.80 8.17
CA GLY A 116 -17.97 15.78 6.82
C GLY A 116 -18.53 14.42 6.38
N GLY A 117 -18.50 13.41 7.26
CA GLY A 117 -19.05 12.07 7.01
C GLY A 117 -18.10 11.08 6.32
N ALA A 118 -16.83 11.44 6.08
CA ALA A 118 -15.83 10.53 5.55
C ALA A 118 -15.40 9.47 6.58
N THR A 119 -14.94 8.31 6.12
CA THR A 119 -14.28 7.32 7.00
C THR A 119 -12.91 7.84 7.44
N ALA A 120 -12.32 7.25 8.48
CA ALA A 120 -10.98 7.59 8.91
C ALA A 120 -9.93 7.34 7.80
N LEU A 121 -10.06 6.26 7.02
CA LEU A 121 -9.19 6.01 5.86
C LEU A 121 -9.32 7.10 4.80
N SER A 122 -10.56 7.50 4.45
CA SER A 122 -10.78 8.58 3.47
C SER A 122 -10.24 9.92 4.00
N ALA A 123 -10.43 10.23 5.28
CA ALA A 123 -9.95 11.47 5.90
C ALA A 123 -8.40 11.56 5.89
N ALA A 124 -7.70 10.43 6.06
CA ALA A 124 -6.24 10.36 6.08
C ALA A 124 -5.61 10.45 4.67
N TYR A 125 -6.38 10.21 3.60
CA TYR A 125 -5.87 10.08 2.23
C TYR A 125 -5.11 11.32 1.75
N GLY A 126 -5.60 12.52 2.07
CA GLY A 126 -4.95 13.77 1.68
C GLY A 126 -3.52 13.89 2.20
N GLN A 127 -3.31 13.62 3.49
CA GLN A 127 -1.96 13.58 4.06
C GLN A 127 -1.13 12.44 3.48
N ALA A 128 -1.70 11.26 3.28
CA ALA A 128 -0.98 10.11 2.73
C ALA A 128 -0.34 10.40 1.35
N VAL A 129 -0.97 11.23 0.53
CA VAL A 129 -0.44 11.59 -0.79
C VAL A 129 0.44 12.84 -0.73
N ILE A 130 -0.02 13.92 -0.08
CA ILE A 130 0.71 15.19 -0.03
C ILE A 130 2.03 15.06 0.74
N ASP A 131 2.09 14.30 1.83
CA ASP A 131 3.33 14.05 2.57
C ASP A 131 4.40 13.42 1.68
N ARG A 132 4.04 12.51 0.77
CA ARG A 132 4.99 11.92 -0.18
C ARG A 132 5.55 12.95 -1.16
N ALA A 133 4.71 13.85 -1.67
CA ALA A 133 5.17 14.95 -2.53
C ALA A 133 6.05 15.95 -1.77
N VAL A 134 5.72 16.26 -0.51
CA VAL A 134 6.55 17.12 0.37
C VAL A 134 7.92 16.48 0.61
N ILE A 135 7.97 15.17 0.89
CA ILE A 135 9.22 14.43 1.10
C ILE A 135 10.03 14.38 -0.21
N ASP A 136 9.39 14.17 -1.37
CA ASP A 136 10.08 14.23 -2.65
C ASP A 136 10.75 15.59 -2.87
N GLY A 137 10.00 16.68 -2.66
CA GLY A 137 10.54 18.04 -2.75
C GLY A 137 11.68 18.30 -1.75
N LEU A 138 11.55 17.82 -0.51
CA LEU A 138 12.62 17.88 0.50
C LEU A 138 13.88 17.14 0.03
N CYS A 139 13.74 15.90 -0.43
CA CYS A 139 14.85 15.09 -0.93
C CYS A 139 15.55 15.77 -2.11
N ARG A 140 14.80 16.29 -3.08
CA ARG A 140 15.35 17.03 -4.24
C ARG A 140 16.07 18.29 -3.82
N ALA A 141 15.50 19.09 -2.90
CA ALA A 141 16.15 20.29 -2.38
C ALA A 141 17.48 19.99 -1.69
N LEU A 142 17.58 18.85 -1.00
CA LEU A 142 18.79 18.41 -0.30
C LEU A 142 19.77 17.64 -1.20
N GLY A 143 19.35 17.15 -2.36
CA GLY A 143 20.12 16.28 -3.24
C GLY A 143 20.28 14.87 -2.68
N LEU A 144 19.33 14.41 -1.86
CA LEU A 144 19.32 13.10 -1.23
C LEU A 144 18.36 12.15 -1.94
N SER A 145 18.62 10.86 -1.89
CA SER A 145 17.60 9.85 -2.14
C SER A 145 16.61 9.79 -0.97
N PHE A 146 15.42 9.24 -1.21
CA PHE A 146 14.45 8.96 -0.16
C PHE A 146 15.07 8.12 0.98
N PHE A 147 15.86 7.12 0.65
CA PHE A 147 16.50 6.24 1.63
C PHE A 147 17.53 6.97 2.49
N ASP A 148 18.35 7.84 1.88
CA ASP A 148 19.34 8.63 2.61
C ASP A 148 18.65 9.69 3.51
N ALA A 149 17.56 10.29 3.01
CA ALA A 149 16.77 11.24 3.78
C ALA A 149 16.12 10.59 5.00
N MET A 150 15.65 9.34 4.88
CA MET A 150 15.13 8.57 6.02
C MET A 150 16.25 8.16 6.98
N ALA A 151 17.35 7.60 6.48
CA ALA A 151 18.47 7.16 7.31
C ALA A 151 19.09 8.31 8.13
N SER A 152 19.12 9.53 7.58
CA SER A 152 19.58 10.74 8.28
C SER A 152 18.51 11.47 9.08
N ASN A 153 17.29 10.94 9.13
CA ASN A 153 16.10 11.59 9.70
C ASN A 153 15.88 13.03 9.20
N ALA A 154 16.15 13.30 7.94
CA ALA A 154 15.92 14.62 7.35
C ALA A 154 14.42 15.02 7.37
N VAL A 155 13.52 14.05 7.49
CA VAL A 155 12.07 14.30 7.64
C VAL A 155 11.69 14.81 9.03
N GLY A 156 12.53 14.60 10.06
CA GLY A 156 12.33 15.07 11.42
C GLY A 156 11.36 14.23 12.24
N LEU A 157 11.40 12.90 12.07
CA LEU A 157 10.62 11.96 12.88
C LEU A 157 11.06 12.04 14.34
N GLN A 158 10.13 12.22 15.26
CA GLN A 158 10.40 12.42 16.68
C GLN A 158 9.20 12.01 17.54
N ASP A 159 9.37 11.98 18.84
CA ASP A 159 8.28 11.76 19.79
C ASP A 159 7.12 12.73 19.55
N THR A 160 5.91 12.20 19.59
CA THR A 160 4.68 12.98 19.40
C THR A 160 3.55 12.46 20.29
N PRO A 161 2.69 13.33 20.81
CA PRO A 161 1.48 12.90 21.53
C PRO A 161 0.51 12.07 20.70
N LEU A 162 0.64 12.07 19.38
CA LEU A 162 -0.20 11.25 18.50
C LEU A 162 0.05 9.75 18.64
N VAL A 163 1.24 9.35 19.10
CA VAL A 163 1.67 7.95 19.28
C VAL A 163 2.40 7.76 20.62
N PRO A 164 1.69 7.90 21.74
CA PRO A 164 2.30 7.88 23.09
C PRO A 164 2.93 6.52 23.42
N ASP A 165 2.49 5.46 22.78
CA ASP A 165 3.03 4.10 22.91
C ASP A 165 4.47 3.96 22.41
N LEU A 166 4.96 4.89 21.58
CA LEU A 166 6.35 4.90 21.07
C LEU A 166 7.23 5.96 21.75
N GLN A 167 6.72 6.64 22.77
CA GLN A 167 7.50 7.64 23.50
C GLN A 167 8.83 7.06 24.00
N GLY A 168 9.91 7.84 23.85
CA GLY A 168 11.27 7.47 24.23
C GLY A 168 11.99 6.55 23.24
N LEU A 169 11.44 6.34 22.06
CA LEU A 169 12.16 5.67 20.97
C LEU A 169 13.25 6.62 20.42
N ASP A 170 14.48 6.14 20.31
CA ASP A 170 15.51 6.85 19.57
C ASP A 170 15.24 6.73 18.06
N TRP A 171 14.44 7.67 17.54
CA TRP A 171 14.02 7.68 16.14
C TRP A 171 15.18 7.79 15.17
N ASP A 172 16.23 8.53 15.53
CA ASP A 172 17.43 8.71 14.71
C ASP A 172 18.18 7.39 14.57
N ALA A 173 18.45 6.73 15.69
CA ALA A 173 19.12 5.43 15.69
C ALA A 173 18.26 4.35 15.03
N TRP A 174 16.94 4.39 15.25
CA TRP A 174 16.03 3.43 14.65
C TRP A 174 15.95 3.56 13.11
N LEU A 175 15.83 4.78 12.57
CA LEU A 175 15.81 5.03 11.14
C LEU A 175 17.15 4.63 10.49
N ALA A 176 18.28 4.98 11.11
CA ALA A 176 19.61 4.63 10.62
C ALA A 176 19.86 3.11 10.61
N ALA A 177 19.15 2.35 11.43
CA ALA A 177 19.26 0.89 11.50
C ALA A 177 18.43 0.16 10.43
N LEU A 178 17.51 0.84 9.75
CA LEU A 178 16.71 0.24 8.68
C LEU A 178 17.61 -0.17 7.52
N GLN A 179 17.35 -1.33 6.94
CA GLN A 179 18.11 -1.89 5.82
C GLN A 179 17.23 -1.96 4.58
N PRO A 180 17.22 -0.93 3.73
CA PRO A 180 16.39 -0.92 2.53
C PRO A 180 16.75 -2.03 1.56
N LEU A 181 15.74 -2.72 1.04
CA LEU A 181 15.92 -3.81 0.09
C LEU A 181 16.13 -3.27 -1.32
N ARG A 182 17.00 -3.94 -2.10
CA ARG A 182 17.21 -3.64 -3.52
C ARG A 182 16.48 -4.61 -4.45
N ARG A 183 15.81 -5.59 -3.87
CA ARG A 183 14.98 -6.57 -4.58
C ARG A 183 13.84 -7.01 -3.68
N VAL A 184 12.63 -7.09 -4.24
CA VAL A 184 11.41 -7.52 -3.54
C VAL A 184 10.71 -8.58 -4.38
N ALA A 185 10.19 -9.62 -3.74
CA ALA A 185 9.34 -10.57 -4.44
C ALA A 185 7.96 -9.95 -4.71
N ALA A 186 7.49 -10.07 -5.94
CA ALA A 186 6.13 -9.67 -6.32
C ALA A 186 5.14 -10.77 -5.92
N ARG A 187 4.24 -10.46 -5.00
CA ARG A 187 3.15 -11.33 -4.59
C ARG A 187 1.96 -11.09 -5.51
N HIS A 188 1.69 -12.04 -6.40
CA HIS A 188 0.62 -11.95 -7.39
C HIS A 188 -0.75 -12.20 -6.74
N THR A 189 -1.70 -11.31 -7.02
CA THR A 189 -3.08 -11.46 -6.54
C THR A 189 -3.88 -12.36 -7.47
N VAL A 190 -4.45 -13.43 -6.90
CA VAL A 190 -5.42 -14.30 -7.54
C VAL A 190 -6.83 -13.84 -7.13
N GLY A 191 -7.48 -13.09 -8.02
CA GLY A 191 -8.81 -12.53 -7.82
C GLY A 191 -9.91 -13.59 -7.88
N LEU A 192 -11.11 -13.21 -7.41
CA LEU A 192 -12.26 -14.13 -7.38
C LEU A 192 -12.78 -14.51 -8.79
N LEU A 193 -12.49 -13.68 -9.80
CA LEU A 193 -12.91 -13.90 -11.19
C LEU A 193 -11.78 -14.46 -12.09
N ASP A 194 -10.56 -14.57 -11.56
CA ASP A 194 -9.41 -14.95 -12.36
C ASP A 194 -9.48 -16.41 -12.79
N ALA A 195 -9.17 -16.63 -14.07
CA ALA A 195 -9.01 -17.98 -14.61
C ALA A 195 -7.74 -18.62 -14.04
N LEU A 196 -7.84 -19.90 -13.68
CA LEU A 196 -6.70 -20.65 -13.15
C LEU A 196 -5.85 -21.26 -14.26
N HIS A 197 -6.49 -21.67 -15.37
CA HIS A 197 -5.87 -22.37 -16.49
C HIS A 197 -6.18 -21.68 -17.81
N GLY A 198 -5.25 -21.78 -18.75
CA GLY A 198 -5.41 -21.34 -20.13
C GLY A 198 -4.15 -20.67 -20.67
N GLN A 199 -4.03 -20.67 -21.99
CA GLN A 199 -2.91 -20.02 -22.71
C GLN A 199 -3.35 -18.69 -23.35
N GLN A 200 -4.48 -18.14 -22.91
CA GLN A 200 -5.03 -16.93 -23.51
C GLN A 200 -4.20 -15.71 -23.07
N VAL A 201 -3.98 -14.84 -24.02
CA VAL A 201 -3.46 -13.49 -23.80
C VAL A 201 -4.50 -12.48 -24.26
N ASP A 202 -4.47 -11.30 -23.65
CA ASP A 202 -5.33 -10.18 -24.11
C ASP A 202 -4.79 -9.54 -25.41
N ALA A 203 -5.46 -8.49 -25.86
CA ALA A 203 -5.08 -7.73 -27.05
C ALA A 203 -3.67 -7.10 -26.97
N GLN A 204 -3.10 -7.01 -25.76
CA GLN A 204 -1.75 -6.47 -25.49
C GLN A 204 -0.70 -7.59 -25.35
N GLY A 205 -1.10 -8.85 -25.53
CA GLY A 205 -0.23 -10.01 -25.39
C GLY A 205 0.10 -10.35 -23.93
N LEU A 206 -0.70 -9.86 -22.96
CA LEU A 206 -0.52 -10.12 -21.53
C LEU A 206 -1.34 -11.35 -21.10
N PRO A 207 -0.80 -12.20 -20.20
CA PRO A 207 -1.50 -13.41 -19.74
C PRO A 207 -2.75 -13.05 -18.93
N VAL A 208 -3.79 -13.90 -19.04
CA VAL A 208 -5.08 -13.71 -18.35
C VAL A 208 -5.39 -14.82 -17.34
N SER A 209 -4.61 -15.90 -17.29
CA SER A 209 -4.78 -17.03 -16.37
C SER A 209 -3.60 -17.17 -15.41
N LEU A 210 -3.83 -17.80 -14.26
CA LEU A 210 -2.81 -17.97 -13.23
C LEU A 210 -1.60 -18.76 -13.72
N ASP A 211 -1.81 -19.88 -14.42
CA ASP A 211 -0.73 -20.70 -14.98
C ASP A 211 0.12 -19.94 -15.99
N ALA A 212 -0.51 -19.15 -16.89
CA ALA A 212 0.21 -18.32 -17.86
C ALA A 212 0.97 -17.16 -17.19
N VAL A 213 0.43 -16.57 -16.13
CA VAL A 213 1.10 -15.52 -15.33
C VAL A 213 2.34 -16.10 -14.64
N ILE A 214 2.22 -17.29 -14.04
CA ILE A 214 3.36 -17.96 -13.39
C ILE A 214 4.45 -18.27 -14.42
N ALA A 215 4.07 -18.82 -15.56
CA ALA A 215 5.02 -19.16 -16.66
C ALA A 215 5.76 -17.92 -17.18
N ARG A 216 5.07 -16.77 -17.28
CA ARG A 216 5.65 -15.52 -17.77
C ARG A 216 6.57 -14.83 -16.77
N HIS A 217 6.17 -14.76 -15.48
CA HIS A 217 6.82 -13.93 -14.49
C HIS A 217 7.61 -14.70 -13.42
N GLY A 218 7.42 -16.01 -13.32
CA GLY A 218 8.10 -16.85 -12.33
C GLY A 218 7.68 -16.57 -10.88
N HIS A 219 6.45 -16.12 -10.66
CA HIS A 219 5.94 -15.83 -9.32
C HIS A 219 6.04 -17.04 -8.37
N ARG A 220 6.42 -16.76 -7.12
CA ARG A 220 6.45 -17.72 -6.03
C ARG A 220 5.70 -17.24 -4.80
N HIS A 221 5.22 -15.99 -4.80
CA HIS A 221 4.38 -15.44 -3.75
C HIS A 221 3.02 -15.08 -4.34
N PHE A 222 1.95 -15.48 -3.63
CA PHE A 222 0.58 -15.30 -4.10
C PHE A 222 -0.30 -14.72 -2.99
N LYS A 223 -1.28 -13.91 -3.37
CA LYS A 223 -2.38 -13.46 -2.51
C LYS A 223 -3.67 -14.01 -3.08
N ILE A 224 -4.40 -14.79 -2.30
CA ILE A 224 -5.61 -15.49 -2.76
C ILE A 224 -6.82 -14.82 -2.11
N LYS A 225 -7.73 -14.29 -2.93
CA LYS A 225 -8.94 -13.64 -2.44
C LYS A 225 -9.97 -14.66 -1.97
N LEU A 226 -10.64 -14.33 -0.84
CA LEU A 226 -11.74 -15.10 -0.27
C LEU A 226 -13.07 -14.38 -0.50
N GLY A 227 -14.16 -15.15 -0.67
CA GLY A 227 -15.49 -14.64 -0.99
C GLY A 227 -16.43 -14.52 0.22
N GLY A 228 -16.05 -15.06 1.40
CA GLY A 228 -16.87 -15.02 2.62
C GLY A 228 -17.74 -16.24 2.85
N ASP A 229 -17.71 -17.24 1.94
CA ASP A 229 -18.27 -18.58 2.18
C ASP A 229 -17.14 -19.58 2.46
N ALA A 230 -17.03 -20.03 3.71
CA ALA A 230 -15.92 -20.86 4.17
C ALA A 230 -15.71 -22.14 3.34
N GLN A 231 -16.80 -22.79 2.89
CA GLN A 231 -16.71 -24.03 2.12
C GLN A 231 -16.37 -23.77 0.63
N ALA A 232 -16.93 -22.70 0.04
CA ALA A 232 -16.59 -22.29 -1.32
C ALA A 232 -15.13 -21.79 -1.39
N ASP A 233 -14.70 -21.02 -0.39
CA ASP A 233 -13.33 -20.51 -0.28
C ASP A 233 -12.31 -21.64 -0.10
N ALA A 234 -12.63 -22.66 0.72
CA ALA A 234 -11.78 -23.83 0.87
C ALA A 234 -11.66 -24.66 -0.42
N ARG A 235 -12.76 -24.80 -1.20
CA ARG A 235 -12.72 -25.47 -2.51
C ARG A 235 -11.87 -24.71 -3.51
N ARG A 236 -12.12 -23.38 -3.66
CA ARG A 236 -11.32 -22.54 -4.55
C ARG A 236 -9.84 -22.52 -4.17
N LEU A 237 -9.55 -22.50 -2.86
CA LEU A 237 -8.16 -22.61 -2.39
C LEU A 237 -7.53 -23.94 -2.82
N ALA A 238 -8.25 -25.04 -2.75
CA ALA A 238 -7.73 -26.33 -3.19
C ALA A 238 -7.39 -26.31 -4.70
N ASP A 239 -8.26 -25.74 -5.54
CA ASP A 239 -8.04 -25.61 -6.99
C ASP A 239 -6.82 -24.70 -7.28
N VAL A 240 -6.69 -23.56 -6.59
CA VAL A 240 -5.52 -22.68 -6.74
C VAL A 240 -4.25 -23.39 -6.32
N LEU A 241 -4.23 -24.09 -5.17
CA LEU A 241 -3.06 -24.80 -4.67
C LEU A 241 -2.63 -25.93 -5.61
N GLU A 242 -3.54 -26.58 -6.34
CA GLU A 242 -3.20 -27.56 -7.38
C GLU A 242 -2.36 -26.94 -8.49
N VAL A 243 -2.73 -25.73 -8.96
CA VAL A 243 -1.93 -24.98 -9.94
C VAL A 243 -0.58 -24.60 -9.33
N LEU A 244 -0.55 -24.05 -8.11
CA LEU A 244 0.70 -23.61 -7.49
C LEU A 244 1.66 -24.78 -7.21
N ASP A 245 1.14 -25.94 -6.79
CA ASP A 245 1.94 -27.13 -6.53
C ASP A 245 2.65 -27.65 -7.79
N THR A 246 2.03 -27.46 -8.96
CA THR A 246 2.57 -27.92 -10.24
C THR A 246 3.45 -26.88 -10.94
N GLN A 247 3.14 -25.59 -10.82
CA GLN A 247 3.75 -24.51 -11.61
C GLN A 247 4.74 -23.63 -10.83
N ALA A 248 4.64 -23.58 -9.50
CA ALA A 248 5.40 -22.66 -8.65
C ALA A 248 6.03 -23.39 -7.47
N ALA A 249 7.01 -24.25 -7.70
CA ALA A 249 7.68 -25.02 -6.66
C ALA A 249 8.21 -24.10 -5.52
N GLY A 250 7.91 -24.46 -4.26
CA GLY A 250 8.31 -23.67 -3.09
C GLY A 250 7.51 -22.38 -2.92
N HIS A 251 6.31 -22.30 -3.49
CA HIS A 251 5.43 -21.13 -3.35
C HIS A 251 5.05 -20.84 -1.89
N GLN A 252 4.81 -19.57 -1.64
CA GLN A 252 4.19 -19.05 -0.40
C GLN A 252 2.95 -18.23 -0.78
N PHE A 253 1.97 -18.18 0.11
CA PHE A 253 0.75 -17.45 -0.18
C PHE A 253 0.12 -16.85 1.07
N THR A 254 -0.76 -15.89 0.86
CA THR A 254 -1.62 -15.24 1.85
C THR A 254 -3.07 -15.39 1.44
N LEU A 255 -3.96 -15.36 2.41
CA LEU A 255 -5.40 -15.31 2.16
C LEU A 255 -5.91 -13.91 2.52
N ASP A 256 -6.80 -13.35 1.70
CA ASP A 256 -7.37 -12.04 1.96
C ASP A 256 -8.90 -12.10 1.95
N GLY A 257 -9.47 -11.89 3.13
CA GLY A 257 -10.92 -11.93 3.36
C GLY A 257 -11.63 -10.65 2.92
N ASN A 258 -10.94 -9.56 2.72
CA ASN A 258 -11.52 -8.25 2.36
C ASN A 258 -12.82 -7.92 3.11
N GLU A 259 -12.85 -8.21 4.42
CA GLU A 259 -14.00 -7.91 5.31
C GLU A 259 -15.26 -8.76 5.04
N GLN A 260 -15.14 -9.95 4.45
CA GLN A 260 -16.33 -10.72 4.02
C GLN A 260 -16.87 -11.67 5.10
N TYR A 261 -16.17 -11.91 6.22
CA TYR A 261 -16.66 -12.74 7.33
C TYR A 261 -17.34 -11.86 8.37
N ALA A 262 -18.57 -12.23 8.73
CA ALA A 262 -19.46 -11.35 9.52
C ALA A 262 -19.01 -11.20 10.97
N ASP A 263 -18.48 -12.27 11.58
CA ASP A 263 -18.18 -12.35 13.01
C ASP A 263 -17.14 -13.44 13.34
N ALA A 264 -16.87 -13.64 14.63
CA ALA A 264 -15.93 -14.64 15.12
C ALA A 264 -16.34 -16.07 14.79
N ASP A 265 -17.64 -16.39 14.77
CA ASP A 265 -18.14 -17.74 14.45
C ASP A 265 -17.93 -18.06 12.97
N ALA A 266 -18.22 -17.11 12.09
CA ALA A 266 -17.93 -17.23 10.66
C ALA A 266 -16.42 -17.42 10.42
N LEU A 267 -15.57 -16.71 11.18
CA LEU A 267 -14.12 -16.84 11.11
C LEU A 267 -13.64 -18.23 11.59
N LEU A 268 -14.19 -18.75 12.68
CA LEU A 268 -13.94 -20.13 13.13
C LEU A 268 -14.38 -21.16 12.09
N GLY A 269 -15.51 -20.93 11.43
CA GLY A 269 -15.98 -21.73 10.30
C GLY A 269 -14.95 -21.76 9.16
N LEU A 270 -14.38 -20.60 8.79
CA LEU A 270 -13.29 -20.52 7.82
C LEU A 270 -12.08 -21.33 8.27
N PHE A 271 -11.60 -21.15 9.51
CA PHE A 271 -10.41 -21.85 9.99
C PHE A 271 -10.61 -23.38 9.96
N THR A 272 -11.82 -23.83 10.30
CA THR A 272 -12.19 -25.26 10.22
C THR A 272 -12.17 -25.76 8.79
N ALA A 273 -12.76 -25.01 7.85
CA ALA A 273 -12.77 -25.36 6.44
C ALA A 273 -11.34 -25.38 5.85
N LEU A 274 -10.51 -24.40 6.17
CA LEU A 274 -9.12 -24.35 5.73
C LEU A 274 -8.30 -25.55 6.24
N LYS A 275 -8.47 -25.93 7.52
CA LYS A 275 -7.80 -27.11 8.11
C LYS A 275 -8.21 -28.42 7.41
N SER A 276 -9.35 -28.44 6.71
CA SER A 276 -9.80 -29.61 5.96
C SER A 276 -9.15 -29.76 4.59
N VAL A 277 -8.52 -28.70 4.03
CA VAL A 277 -7.87 -28.69 2.71
C VAL A 277 -6.59 -29.54 2.75
N PRO A 278 -6.51 -30.67 2.01
CA PRO A 278 -5.35 -31.58 2.12
C PRO A 278 -4.04 -30.94 1.67
N ALA A 279 -4.06 -30.09 0.62
CA ALA A 279 -2.89 -29.38 0.14
C ALA A 279 -2.36 -28.41 1.19
N LEU A 280 -3.23 -27.68 1.91
CA LEU A 280 -2.83 -26.78 2.99
C LEU A 280 -2.22 -27.55 4.17
N ARG A 281 -2.79 -28.70 4.55
CA ARG A 281 -2.20 -29.54 5.63
C ARG A 281 -0.79 -30.02 5.31
N ARG A 282 -0.51 -30.36 4.04
CA ARG A 282 0.84 -30.76 3.59
C ARG A 282 1.83 -29.61 3.59
N ARG A 283 1.37 -28.36 3.43
CA ARG A 283 2.18 -27.18 3.24
C ARG A 283 1.75 -26.01 4.15
N GLN A 284 1.42 -26.31 5.40
CA GLN A 284 0.94 -25.28 6.35
C GLN A 284 1.89 -24.08 6.45
N GLN A 285 3.21 -24.32 6.36
CA GLN A 285 4.21 -23.26 6.40
C GLN A 285 4.21 -22.35 5.15
N ALA A 286 3.53 -22.73 4.06
CA ALA A 286 3.40 -21.91 2.88
C ALA A 286 2.35 -20.79 3.05
N LEU A 287 1.38 -20.96 3.96
CA LEU A 287 0.41 -19.93 4.33
C LEU A 287 1.08 -18.96 5.31
N LEU A 288 1.33 -17.73 4.87
CA LEU A 288 2.04 -16.73 5.66
C LEU A 288 1.12 -16.04 6.67
N TYR A 289 -0.08 -15.63 6.25
CA TYR A 289 -1.08 -14.97 7.11
C TYR A 289 -2.46 -14.94 6.42
N ILE A 290 -3.47 -14.59 7.22
CA ILE A 290 -4.83 -14.31 6.78
C ILE A 290 -5.08 -12.81 7.00
N GLU A 291 -5.37 -12.08 5.91
CA GLU A 291 -5.57 -10.64 5.89
C GLU A 291 -7.05 -10.30 6.04
N GLN A 292 -7.35 -9.33 6.89
CA GLN A 292 -8.63 -8.63 7.08
C GLN A 292 -9.88 -9.49 6.81
N PRO A 293 -10.09 -10.61 7.53
CA PRO A 293 -11.27 -11.43 7.29
C PRO A 293 -12.56 -10.74 7.78
N LEU A 294 -12.50 -10.02 8.92
CA LEU A 294 -13.63 -9.34 9.53
C LEU A 294 -13.80 -7.91 9.02
N ALA A 295 -15.05 -7.42 9.04
CA ALA A 295 -15.36 -6.03 8.75
C ALA A 295 -14.57 -5.07 9.65
N ARG A 296 -14.10 -3.95 9.09
CA ARG A 296 -13.21 -2.98 9.77
C ARG A 296 -13.82 -2.39 11.04
N ASP A 297 -15.11 -2.16 11.08
CA ASP A 297 -15.85 -1.65 12.24
C ASP A 297 -15.98 -2.68 13.36
N ARG A 298 -15.90 -3.99 13.04
CA ARG A 298 -15.94 -5.09 14.01
C ARG A 298 -14.57 -5.54 14.52
N SER A 299 -13.52 -5.15 13.79
CA SER A 299 -12.15 -5.67 13.99
C SER A 299 -11.49 -5.30 15.32
N LEU A 300 -12.00 -4.27 16.00
CA LEU A 300 -11.46 -3.78 17.28
C LEU A 300 -12.47 -3.89 18.42
N GLU A 301 -13.60 -4.58 18.22
CA GLU A 301 -14.66 -4.70 19.26
C GLU A 301 -14.35 -5.78 20.30
N ALA A 302 -13.73 -6.89 19.89
CA ALA A 302 -13.51 -8.05 20.76
C ALA A 302 -12.24 -8.85 20.36
N PRO A 303 -11.69 -9.65 21.27
CA PRO A 303 -10.61 -10.57 20.96
C PRO A 303 -10.98 -11.55 19.84
N LEU A 304 -10.04 -11.78 18.93
CA LEU A 304 -10.18 -12.71 17.83
C LEU A 304 -9.83 -14.14 18.27
N PRO A 305 -10.40 -15.18 17.63
CA PRO A 305 -10.06 -16.58 17.89
C PRO A 305 -8.74 -16.96 17.20
N TRP A 306 -7.69 -16.15 17.41
CA TRP A 306 -6.41 -16.29 16.72
C TRP A 306 -5.67 -17.59 17.06
N ALA A 307 -5.92 -18.17 18.24
CA ALA A 307 -5.31 -19.44 18.66
C ALA A 307 -5.74 -20.62 17.78
N ASP A 308 -6.93 -20.54 17.18
CA ASP A 308 -7.46 -21.52 16.24
C ASP A 308 -7.07 -21.25 14.79
N ALA A 309 -6.51 -20.10 14.50
CA ALA A 309 -6.13 -19.70 13.16
C ALA A 309 -5.00 -20.60 12.62
N PRO A 310 -5.07 -21.04 11.34
CA PRO A 310 -4.00 -21.80 10.72
C PRO A 310 -2.76 -20.97 10.40
N ALA A 311 -2.85 -19.63 10.47
CA ALA A 311 -1.77 -18.67 10.27
C ALA A 311 -2.07 -17.36 11.02
N PRO A 312 -1.08 -16.48 11.26
CA PRO A 312 -1.29 -15.17 11.89
C PRO A 312 -2.31 -14.32 11.16
N LEU A 313 -2.99 -13.42 11.91
CA LEU A 313 -3.96 -12.48 11.35
C LEU A 313 -3.30 -11.12 11.05
N LEU A 314 -3.58 -10.56 9.89
CA LEU A 314 -3.08 -9.25 9.44
C LEU A 314 -4.23 -8.24 9.28
N MET A 315 -4.07 -7.06 9.85
CA MET A 315 -5.00 -5.94 9.77
C MET A 315 -4.67 -5.07 8.54
N ASP A 316 -5.65 -4.83 7.65
CA ASP A 316 -5.54 -3.93 6.51
C ASP A 316 -6.53 -2.77 6.59
N GLU A 317 -7.80 -2.96 6.22
CA GLU A 317 -8.81 -1.90 6.22
C GLU A 317 -9.13 -1.38 7.62
N ALA A 318 -9.01 -2.21 8.64
CA ALA A 318 -9.23 -1.81 10.04
C ALA A 318 -8.11 -0.93 10.60
N ASP A 319 -6.92 -0.94 9.99
CA ASP A 319 -5.81 -0.04 10.33
C ASP A 319 -6.08 1.37 9.77
N ALA A 320 -7.17 2.01 10.21
CA ALA A 320 -7.67 3.27 9.68
C ALA A 320 -7.10 4.52 10.38
N THR A 321 -6.61 4.39 11.61
CA THR A 321 -6.05 5.47 12.42
C THR A 321 -4.62 5.18 12.87
N LEU A 322 -3.91 6.17 13.40
CA LEU A 322 -2.55 5.97 13.93
C LEU A 322 -2.51 4.98 15.10
N GLY A 323 -3.60 4.84 15.87
CA GLY A 323 -3.67 3.96 17.04
C GLY A 323 -4.25 2.57 16.76
N ALA A 324 -4.82 2.32 15.57
CA ALA A 324 -5.61 1.11 15.31
C ALA A 324 -4.82 -0.19 15.51
N PHE A 325 -3.60 -0.28 14.99
CA PHE A 325 -2.78 -1.47 15.17
C PHE A 325 -2.37 -1.70 16.63
N ALA A 326 -2.00 -0.65 17.36
CA ALA A 326 -1.70 -0.77 18.80
C ALA A 326 -2.89 -1.28 19.61
N GLN A 327 -4.12 -0.85 19.26
CA GLN A 327 -5.36 -1.36 19.87
C GLN A 327 -5.67 -2.81 19.46
N GLY A 328 -5.32 -3.19 18.24
CA GLY A 328 -5.58 -4.51 17.70
C GLY A 328 -4.64 -5.61 18.20
N GLN A 329 -3.38 -5.28 18.55
CA GLN A 329 -2.40 -6.26 18.99
C GLN A 329 -2.88 -7.11 20.19
N PRO A 330 -3.42 -6.54 21.29
CA PRO A 330 -3.95 -7.33 22.39
C PRO A 330 -5.21 -8.13 22.03
N LEU A 331 -5.88 -7.79 20.93
CA LEU A 331 -7.06 -8.50 20.44
C LEU A 331 -6.71 -9.67 19.50
N GLY A 332 -5.43 -9.90 19.20
CA GLY A 332 -4.97 -11.01 18.37
C GLY A 332 -4.57 -10.65 16.94
N TRP A 333 -4.50 -9.38 16.61
CA TRP A 333 -3.89 -8.93 15.36
C TRP A 333 -2.37 -8.95 15.48
N HIS A 334 -1.71 -9.82 14.72
CA HIS A 334 -0.26 -9.97 14.74
C HIS A 334 0.43 -9.12 13.68
N GLY A 335 -0.22 -8.96 12.53
CA GLY A 335 0.30 -8.21 11.39
C GLY A 335 -0.49 -6.95 11.07
N VAL A 336 0.17 -6.03 10.36
CA VAL A 336 -0.46 -4.83 9.82
C VAL A 336 0.08 -4.55 8.42
N SER A 337 -0.81 -4.11 7.50
CA SER A 337 -0.41 -3.81 6.14
C SER A 337 0.24 -2.43 6.01
N SER A 338 1.22 -2.34 5.12
CA SER A 338 1.76 -1.10 4.58
C SER A 338 1.17 -0.88 3.18
N LYS A 339 0.53 0.26 2.98
CA LYS A 339 0.08 0.78 1.68
C LYS A 339 0.38 2.27 1.65
N SER A 340 0.96 2.78 0.57
CA SER A 340 1.25 4.20 0.42
C SER A 340 0.03 5.09 0.62
N CYS A 341 -1.15 4.62 0.21
CA CYS A 341 -2.42 5.33 0.38
C CYS A 341 -2.90 5.48 1.83
N LYS A 342 -2.35 4.71 2.78
CA LYS A 342 -2.62 4.81 4.22
C LYS A 342 -1.71 5.80 4.94
N GLY A 343 -0.64 6.24 4.28
CA GLY A 343 0.33 7.21 4.76
C GLY A 343 1.68 6.63 5.15
N LEU A 344 2.74 7.29 4.69
CA LEU A 344 4.13 6.90 4.94
C LEU A 344 4.48 6.93 6.43
N TYR A 345 4.14 8.03 7.13
CA TYR A 345 4.44 8.14 8.56
C TYR A 345 3.74 7.07 9.39
N LYS A 346 2.51 6.72 9.03
CA LYS A 346 1.78 5.63 9.67
C LYS A 346 2.48 4.28 9.45
N ALA A 347 2.99 4.03 8.26
CA ALA A 347 3.74 2.81 7.98
C ALA A 347 5.04 2.73 8.80
N LEU A 348 5.79 3.83 8.94
CA LEU A 348 6.97 3.92 9.81
C LEU A 348 6.62 3.70 11.29
N ILE A 349 5.56 4.33 11.79
CA ILE A 349 5.05 4.17 13.16
C ILE A 349 4.68 2.70 13.41
N ASN A 350 3.95 2.06 12.50
CA ASN A 350 3.57 0.67 12.65
C ASN A 350 4.77 -0.29 12.58
N ARG A 351 5.80 0.03 11.77
CA ARG A 351 7.05 -0.73 11.76
C ARG A 351 7.78 -0.62 13.10
N ALA A 352 7.90 0.59 13.65
CA ALA A 352 8.50 0.79 14.97
C ALA A 352 7.73 0.04 16.08
N ARG A 353 6.40 -0.04 16.00
CA ARG A 353 5.58 -0.86 16.90
C ARG A 353 5.89 -2.34 16.79
N CYS A 354 6.00 -2.86 15.56
CA CYS A 354 6.37 -4.26 15.34
C CYS A 354 7.74 -4.56 15.95
N ASP A 355 8.72 -3.71 15.70
CA ASP A 355 10.08 -3.89 16.23
C ASP A 355 10.08 -3.85 17.77
N ARG A 356 9.44 -2.84 18.39
CA ARG A 356 9.32 -2.70 19.85
C ARG A 356 8.60 -3.89 20.50
N SER A 357 7.49 -4.34 19.89
CA SER A 357 6.73 -5.52 20.36
C SER A 357 7.57 -6.78 20.30
N ASN A 358 8.29 -7.00 19.20
CA ASN A 358 9.14 -8.16 19.01
C ASN A 358 10.37 -8.13 19.95
N ASP A 359 10.95 -6.96 20.21
CA ASP A 359 12.06 -6.83 21.16
C ASP A 359 11.60 -7.07 22.60
N ALA A 360 10.41 -6.64 22.97
CA ALA A 360 9.81 -6.96 24.27
C ALA A 360 9.59 -8.48 24.39
N ALA A 361 8.96 -9.09 23.39
CA ALA A 361 8.73 -10.55 23.38
C ALA A 361 10.05 -11.33 23.52
N ARG A 362 11.12 -10.96 22.79
CA ARG A 362 12.43 -11.61 22.89
C ARG A 362 13.04 -11.49 24.28
N ARG A 363 12.94 -10.30 24.93
CA ARG A 363 13.43 -10.11 26.31
C ARG A 363 12.71 -11.00 27.29
N ASP A 364 11.40 -11.24 27.05
CA ASP A 364 10.56 -12.09 27.91
C ASP A 364 10.61 -13.58 27.53
N GLY A 365 11.50 -13.98 26.61
CA GLY A 365 11.61 -15.35 26.12
C GLY A 365 10.41 -15.84 25.30
N GLN A 366 9.59 -14.90 24.77
CA GLN A 366 8.42 -15.20 23.98
C GLN A 366 8.74 -15.10 22.47
N PRO A 367 8.00 -15.81 21.60
CA PRO A 367 8.19 -15.70 20.17
C PRO A 367 7.80 -14.29 19.65
N ALA A 368 8.66 -13.71 18.82
CA ALA A 368 8.36 -12.49 18.07
C ALA A 368 7.27 -12.78 17.04
N ARG A 369 6.13 -12.09 17.13
CA ARG A 369 4.94 -12.36 16.31
C ARG A 369 4.47 -11.16 15.50
N ALA A 370 4.87 -9.93 15.88
CA ALA A 370 4.45 -8.75 15.19
C ALA A 370 5.17 -8.63 13.84
N PHE A 371 4.43 -8.34 12.78
CA PHE A 371 4.98 -8.23 11.44
C PHE A 371 4.23 -7.21 10.59
N MET A 372 4.85 -6.82 9.48
CA MET A 372 4.21 -6.03 8.43
C MET A 372 4.23 -6.77 7.10
N SER A 373 3.30 -6.42 6.24
CA SER A 373 3.29 -6.83 4.83
C SER A 373 2.95 -5.66 3.93
N ALA A 374 3.58 -5.58 2.77
CA ALA A 374 3.25 -4.57 1.77
C ALA A 374 2.10 -5.07 0.89
N GLU A 375 1.04 -4.26 0.85
CA GLU A 375 -0.17 -4.50 0.09
C GLU A 375 -0.34 -3.44 -1.00
N ASP A 376 -1.07 -3.76 -2.07
CA ASP A 376 -1.23 -2.88 -3.24
C ASP A 376 -2.64 -2.26 -3.32
N LEU A 377 -2.72 -1.04 -3.82
CA LEU A 377 -3.98 -0.40 -4.21
C LEU A 377 -4.14 -0.33 -5.74
N THR A 378 -3.67 -1.34 -6.46
CA THR A 378 -3.64 -1.37 -7.93
C THR A 378 -2.78 -0.25 -8.51
N CYS A 379 -1.65 0.04 -7.85
CA CYS A 379 -0.72 1.11 -8.22
C CYS A 379 -0.27 0.97 -9.69
N GLN A 380 -0.44 2.05 -10.44
CA GLN A 380 -0.05 2.11 -11.84
C GLN A 380 1.46 2.32 -11.98
N ALA A 381 2.03 1.89 -13.12
CA ALA A 381 3.42 2.13 -13.47
C ALA A 381 3.76 3.63 -13.40
N GLY A 382 5.01 3.95 -13.13
CA GLY A 382 5.49 5.29 -12.84
C GLY A 382 5.44 5.63 -11.36
N LEU A 383 5.07 6.84 -11.04
CA LEU A 383 5.23 7.46 -9.72
C LEU A 383 4.56 6.67 -8.58
N SER A 384 3.32 6.21 -8.78
CA SER A 384 2.55 5.51 -7.75
C SER A 384 3.23 4.22 -7.29
N VAL A 385 3.56 3.32 -8.24
CA VAL A 385 4.18 2.03 -7.89
C VAL A 385 5.60 2.21 -7.35
N GLN A 386 6.35 3.21 -7.84
CA GLN A 386 7.74 3.43 -7.40
C GLN A 386 7.80 3.91 -5.95
N GLN A 387 6.95 4.86 -5.56
CA GLN A 387 6.89 5.35 -4.17
C GLN A 387 6.40 4.26 -3.20
N ASP A 388 5.45 3.43 -3.62
CA ASP A 388 4.98 2.30 -2.80
C ASP A 388 6.07 1.22 -2.65
N LEU A 389 6.79 0.88 -3.73
CA LEU A 389 7.93 -0.04 -3.69
C LEU A 389 9.09 0.49 -2.84
N ALA A 390 9.38 1.79 -2.91
CA ALA A 390 10.41 2.40 -2.08
C ALA A 390 10.05 2.36 -0.60
N LEU A 391 8.78 2.58 -0.25
CA LEU A 391 8.30 2.42 1.12
C LEU A 391 8.43 0.96 1.58
N ALA A 392 8.00 -0.01 0.78
CA ALA A 392 8.14 -1.43 1.09
C ALA A 392 9.62 -1.83 1.28
N ALA A 393 10.50 -1.34 0.40
CA ALA A 393 11.94 -1.56 0.48
C ALA A 393 12.55 -0.96 1.75
N LEU A 394 12.21 0.29 2.10
CA LEU A 394 12.67 0.96 3.32
C LEU A 394 12.28 0.17 4.58
N LEU A 395 11.05 -0.33 4.61
CA LEU A 395 10.53 -1.13 5.72
C LEU A 395 11.10 -2.56 5.77
N GLY A 396 11.93 -2.97 4.81
CA GLY A 396 12.52 -4.31 4.76
C GLY A 396 11.52 -5.42 4.46
N LEU A 397 10.44 -5.12 3.73
CA LEU A 397 9.40 -6.09 3.39
C LEU A 397 9.81 -6.91 2.16
N ALA A 398 10.19 -8.17 2.39
CA ALA A 398 10.81 -9.02 1.37
C ALA A 398 9.88 -9.42 0.22
N HIS A 399 8.57 -9.31 0.40
CA HIS A 399 7.56 -9.48 -0.63
C HIS A 399 6.50 -8.40 -0.54
N CYS A 400 5.94 -7.99 -1.67
CA CYS A 400 4.85 -7.03 -1.74
C CYS A 400 3.77 -7.49 -2.71
N GLU A 401 2.50 -7.26 -2.38
CA GLU A 401 1.41 -7.43 -3.34
C GLU A 401 1.66 -6.54 -4.54
N ARG A 402 1.51 -7.08 -5.75
CA ARG A 402 1.51 -6.33 -7.01
C ARG A 402 0.40 -6.85 -7.91
N ASN A 403 -0.65 -6.07 -8.04
CA ASN A 403 -1.78 -6.37 -8.90
C ASN A 403 -1.95 -5.35 -10.05
N GLY A 404 -1.44 -4.14 -9.90
CA GLY A 404 -1.49 -3.11 -10.94
C GLY A 404 -0.88 -3.54 -12.27
N HIS A 405 0.22 -4.31 -12.26
CA HIS A 405 0.83 -4.84 -13.48
C HIS A 405 -0.06 -5.84 -14.22
N HIS A 406 -0.88 -6.59 -13.48
CA HIS A 406 -1.80 -7.59 -14.05
C HIS A 406 -3.12 -6.97 -14.49
N TYR A 407 -3.78 -6.22 -13.61
CA TYR A 407 -5.10 -5.66 -13.91
C TYR A 407 -5.04 -4.34 -14.69
N GLY A 408 -4.00 -3.53 -14.55
CA GLY A 408 -3.82 -2.26 -15.27
C GLY A 408 -2.96 -2.36 -16.53
N GLY A 409 -1.92 -3.15 -16.51
CA GLY A 409 -1.04 -3.42 -17.64
C GLY A 409 -0.16 -2.24 -18.09
N GLY A 410 0.89 -1.87 -17.42
CA GLY A 410 1.82 -0.81 -17.82
C GLY A 410 1.36 0.60 -17.42
N PHE A 411 1.69 1.61 -18.24
CA PHE A 411 1.45 3.02 -17.93
C PHE A 411 0.02 3.49 -18.24
N GLY A 412 -0.85 2.61 -18.75
CA GLY A 412 -2.26 2.92 -18.99
C GLY A 412 -2.46 4.10 -19.95
N SER A 413 -3.16 5.15 -19.50
CA SER A 413 -3.45 6.36 -20.28
C SER A 413 -2.39 7.47 -20.14
N ALA A 414 -1.21 7.16 -19.59
CA ALA A 414 -0.11 8.12 -19.56
C ALA A 414 0.37 8.48 -20.97
N PRO A 415 0.81 9.73 -21.23
CA PRO A 415 1.46 10.10 -22.48
C PRO A 415 2.65 9.19 -22.77
N ALA A 416 2.85 8.83 -24.03
CA ALA A 416 3.95 7.96 -24.43
C ALA A 416 5.33 8.52 -24.02
N ALA A 417 5.51 9.86 -24.08
CA ALA A 417 6.74 10.52 -23.65
C ALA A 417 7.01 10.32 -22.15
N GLU A 418 5.97 10.36 -21.30
CA GLU A 418 6.08 10.05 -19.85
C GLU A 418 6.52 8.60 -19.65
N ALA A 419 5.84 7.65 -20.29
CA ALA A 419 6.17 6.23 -20.16
C ALA A 419 7.61 5.93 -20.58
N LEU A 420 8.08 6.54 -21.68
CA LEU A 420 9.47 6.41 -22.18
C LEU A 420 10.47 7.03 -21.19
N ALA A 421 10.18 8.20 -20.64
CA ALA A 421 11.05 8.87 -19.66
C ALA A 421 11.21 8.02 -18.39
N PHE A 422 10.11 7.50 -17.83
CA PHE A 422 10.17 6.61 -16.68
C PHE A 422 10.90 5.30 -16.99
N ALA A 423 10.65 4.69 -18.16
CA ALA A 423 11.35 3.47 -18.57
C ALA A 423 12.86 3.68 -18.77
N ALA A 424 13.26 4.84 -19.30
CA ALA A 424 14.68 5.18 -19.45
C ALA A 424 15.37 5.44 -18.11
N ALA A 425 14.70 6.14 -17.19
CA ALA A 425 15.25 6.41 -15.85
C ALA A 425 15.30 5.17 -14.95
N HIS A 426 14.43 4.19 -15.19
CA HIS A 426 14.26 2.99 -14.34
C HIS A 426 14.25 1.70 -15.19
N ALA A 427 15.32 1.50 -15.97
CA ALA A 427 15.42 0.38 -16.92
C ALA A 427 15.53 -1.01 -16.24
N ASP A 428 15.81 -1.07 -14.94
CA ASP A 428 15.74 -2.29 -14.13
C ASP A 428 14.30 -2.64 -13.72
N LEU A 429 13.41 -1.64 -13.65
CA LEU A 429 12.03 -1.78 -13.19
C LEU A 429 11.02 -1.90 -14.36
N TYR A 430 11.30 -1.30 -15.52
CA TYR A 430 10.40 -1.29 -16.68
C TYR A 430 11.04 -1.87 -17.92
N ARG A 431 10.27 -2.63 -18.71
CA ARG A 431 10.67 -3.15 -20.04
C ARG A 431 9.48 -3.25 -20.99
N GLY A 432 9.83 -3.42 -22.27
CA GLY A 432 8.88 -3.64 -23.34
C GLY A 432 8.45 -2.37 -24.07
N ASP A 433 7.67 -2.55 -25.13
CA ASP A 433 7.02 -1.50 -25.89
C ASP A 433 5.59 -1.97 -26.21
N PRO A 434 4.57 -1.41 -25.56
CA PRO A 434 4.64 -0.37 -24.51
C PRO A 434 5.34 -0.85 -23.22
N ALA A 435 5.97 0.11 -22.51
CA ALA A 435 6.69 -0.18 -21.30
C ALA A 435 5.75 -0.66 -20.17
N ALA A 436 6.18 -1.70 -19.46
CA ALA A 436 5.45 -2.28 -18.33
C ALA A 436 6.40 -2.70 -17.22
N LEU A 437 5.87 -2.90 -16.01
CA LEU A 437 6.62 -3.36 -14.86
C LEU A 437 7.25 -4.73 -15.14
N GLN A 438 8.56 -4.83 -14.99
CA GLN A 438 9.31 -6.06 -15.20
C GLN A 438 9.39 -6.89 -13.95
N ILE A 439 8.75 -8.03 -13.95
CA ILE A 439 8.90 -9.06 -12.93
C ILE A 439 9.72 -10.20 -13.51
N SER A 440 10.88 -10.46 -12.92
CA SER A 440 11.80 -11.53 -13.36
C SER A 440 12.03 -12.49 -12.19
N ASP A 441 11.82 -13.79 -12.45
CA ASP A 441 11.87 -14.82 -11.40
C ASP A 441 11.02 -14.47 -10.17
N GLY A 442 9.84 -13.91 -10.42
CA GLY A 442 8.90 -13.47 -9.39
C GLY A 442 9.33 -12.25 -8.57
N CYS A 443 10.37 -11.52 -9.00
CA CYS A 443 10.93 -10.40 -8.24
C CYS A 443 11.03 -9.13 -9.08
N LEU A 444 11.10 -8.01 -8.37
CA LEU A 444 11.34 -6.65 -8.86
C LEU A 444 12.73 -6.20 -8.43
N ALA A 445 13.52 -5.67 -9.36
CA ALA A 445 14.78 -4.98 -9.06
C ALA A 445 14.46 -3.51 -8.73
N LEU A 446 15.11 -2.96 -7.71
CA LEU A 446 14.79 -1.64 -7.16
C LEU A 446 16.01 -0.70 -7.11
N ASP A 447 17.12 -1.04 -7.77
CA ASP A 447 18.37 -0.26 -7.68
C ASP A 447 18.17 1.17 -8.18
N SER A 448 17.42 1.37 -9.27
CA SER A 448 17.16 2.70 -9.83
C SER A 448 16.31 3.60 -8.93
N LEU A 449 15.59 3.03 -7.95
CA LEU A 449 14.79 3.81 -6.99
C LEU A 449 15.66 4.55 -5.95
N PHE A 450 16.97 4.26 -5.90
CA PHE A 450 17.92 4.95 -5.01
C PHE A 450 18.47 6.24 -5.63
N CYS A 451 17.71 6.87 -6.52
CA CYS A 451 18.00 8.16 -7.12
C CYS A 451 17.61 9.33 -6.20
N PRO A 452 18.11 10.56 -6.45
CA PRO A 452 17.64 11.76 -5.75
C PRO A 452 16.13 11.99 -5.89
N GLY A 453 15.47 12.41 -4.80
CA GLY A 453 14.01 12.49 -4.72
C GLY A 453 13.39 11.26 -4.08
N PHE A 454 12.05 11.11 -4.21
CA PHE A 454 11.33 9.97 -3.67
C PHE A 454 11.12 8.92 -4.77
N ALA A 455 12.21 8.19 -5.08
CA ALA A 455 12.21 7.00 -5.91
C ALA A 455 11.79 7.22 -7.39
N HIS A 456 11.97 8.42 -7.93
CA HIS A 456 11.72 8.64 -9.36
C HIS A 456 12.74 9.60 -9.99
N GLY A 457 13.30 9.18 -11.13
CA GLY A 457 14.25 9.95 -11.94
C GLY A 457 13.62 10.61 -13.17
N ALA A 458 12.30 10.49 -13.32
CA ALA A 458 11.51 11.16 -14.35
C ALA A 458 10.27 11.78 -13.71
N ASP A 459 9.79 12.88 -14.27
CA ASP A 459 8.62 13.59 -13.76
C ASP A 459 7.35 13.21 -14.54
N PRO A 460 6.18 13.21 -13.90
CA PRO A 460 4.90 12.97 -14.56
C PRO A 460 4.53 14.13 -15.48
N ASP A 461 3.83 13.86 -16.57
CA ASP A 461 3.23 14.91 -17.41
C ASP A 461 1.92 15.41 -16.76
N LEU A 462 1.99 16.58 -16.17
CA LEU A 462 0.86 17.22 -15.49
C LEU A 462 -0.01 18.06 -16.44
N ALA A 463 0.43 18.35 -17.66
CA ALA A 463 -0.26 19.27 -18.57
C ALA A 463 -1.61 18.72 -19.07
N GLY A 464 -1.72 17.39 -19.18
CA GLY A 464 -2.95 16.69 -19.63
C GLY A 464 -3.88 16.23 -18.52
N LEU A 465 -3.62 16.59 -17.25
CA LEU A 465 -4.47 16.17 -16.13
C LEU A 465 -5.78 16.97 -16.11
N GLN A 466 -6.87 16.27 -15.74
CA GLN A 466 -8.15 16.91 -15.47
C GLN A 466 -8.14 17.52 -14.06
N PRO A 467 -8.95 18.56 -13.81
CA PRO A 467 -9.11 19.12 -12.47
C PRO A 467 -9.52 18.06 -11.45
N LEU A 468 -9.04 18.18 -10.21
CA LEU A 468 -9.41 17.26 -9.12
C LEU A 468 -10.93 17.23 -8.85
N SER A 469 -11.63 18.37 -9.08
CA SER A 469 -13.10 18.47 -9.00
C SER A 469 -13.83 17.49 -9.92
N ASP A 470 -13.20 17.06 -11.01
CA ASP A 470 -13.81 16.24 -12.04
C ASP A 470 -13.52 14.73 -11.81
N ALA A 471 -12.81 14.39 -10.74
CA ALA A 471 -12.37 13.02 -10.46
C ALA A 471 -13.50 11.99 -10.49
N GLN A 472 -14.69 12.35 -9.95
CA GLN A 472 -15.85 11.47 -9.94
C GLN A 472 -16.38 11.12 -11.35
N SER A 473 -16.12 11.94 -12.35
CA SER A 473 -16.55 11.71 -13.74
C SER A 473 -15.69 10.65 -14.46
N LEU A 474 -14.58 10.21 -13.84
CA LEU A 474 -13.64 9.22 -14.37
C LEU A 474 -13.91 7.78 -13.92
N LEU A 475 -15.06 7.55 -13.26
CA LEU A 475 -15.50 6.23 -12.77
C LEU A 475 -16.10 5.36 -13.89
#